data_ce5c310732dca4147da90ac0af1dc90f
#
_entry.id   ce5c310732dca4147da90ac0af1dc90f
#
_cell.length_a   1.000
_cell.length_b   1.000
_cell.length_c   1.000
_cell.angle_alpha   90.00
_cell.angle_beta   90.00
_cell.angle_gamma   90.00
#
_symmetry.space_group_name_H-M   'P 1'
#
loop_
_entity.id
_entity.type
_entity.pdbx_description
1 polymer ?
#
loop_
_entity_poly.entity_id
_entity_poly.type
_entity_poly.pdbx_seq_one_letter_code
_entity_poly.pdbx_strand_id
1 'polypeptide(L)'
;MADSTGSAEPTETRRSDGAAANSEIAAAFADGPAFIPYLAVGDPSYDASKEYVEALARGGADIIELGLPFSEPIAEGPTIQSAIVRALEGGMTPDLFFEFVEDLAVDVPLVCMTYYNLIYQYSPPDSDGEARRASEASGAAASSGPGEFVARAAEAGISGLVVPDLPAEEADPLRAACDEYGLDLVFIVAPTTEGQRLQSMMERVSGYVYVQARLGTTGAKSDVSDQTDRSLQRLSEWDVPKAVGFGISSGEQAERIVASGADGIIVGSALVDIVADGVDNDWSTAETAEKLESKAAELAEGTARGRQEPAAGEAE
;
A
#
# COMPACT_ATOMS: atom_id res chain seq x y z
N MET A 1 9.14 41.47 39.76
CA MET A 1 9.08 41.48 38.29
C MET A 1 10.19 40.57 37.82
N ALA A 2 9.85 39.36 37.47
CA ALA A 2 10.76 38.40 36.84
C ALA A 2 10.02 37.89 35.61
N ASP A 3 10.56 38.30 34.48
CA ASP A 3 10.08 37.98 33.15
C ASP A 3 10.54 36.57 32.78
N SER A 4 9.63 35.61 32.64
CA SER A 4 9.94 34.27 32.21
C SER A 4 9.52 34.15 30.74
N THR A 5 10.41 34.52 29.82
CA THR A 5 10.31 34.17 28.43
C THR A 5 10.63 32.66 28.28
N GLY A 6 9.59 31.85 28.22
CA GLY A 6 9.70 30.45 27.82
C GLY A 6 9.96 30.38 26.30
N SER A 7 11.22 30.14 25.94
CA SER A 7 11.57 29.72 24.60
C SER A 7 11.05 28.31 24.39
N ALA A 8 10.11 28.16 23.44
CA ALA A 8 9.71 26.85 22.93
C ALA A 8 10.94 26.22 22.24
N GLU A 9 11.41 25.11 22.75
CA GLU A 9 12.41 24.28 22.07
C GLU A 9 11.77 23.70 20.79
N PRO A 10 12.51 23.62 19.67
CA PRO A 10 12.02 22.98 18.46
C PRO A 10 11.76 21.49 18.77
N THR A 11 10.58 21.03 18.46
CA THR A 11 10.18 19.62 18.59
C THR A 11 11.11 18.80 17.68
N GLU A 12 12.01 18.01 18.25
CA GLU A 12 12.84 17.07 17.50
C GLU A 12 11.91 16.04 16.83
N THR A 13 11.92 16.01 15.49
CA THR A 13 11.18 15.02 14.70
C THR A 13 11.78 13.64 14.98
N ARG A 14 10.95 12.70 15.41
CA ARG A 14 11.39 11.33 15.69
C ARG A 14 11.57 10.59 14.38
N ARG A 15 12.76 10.05 14.14
CA ARG A 15 13.00 9.13 13.02
C ARG A 15 12.41 7.75 13.34
N SER A 16 11.80 7.09 12.36
CA SER A 16 11.53 5.67 12.45
C SER A 16 12.86 4.92 12.31
N ASP A 17 13.24 4.12 13.31
CA ASP A 17 14.50 3.36 13.28
C ASP A 17 14.56 2.30 12.17
N GLY A 18 13.41 2.05 11.48
CA GLY A 18 13.25 1.08 10.40
C GLY A 18 13.34 1.64 8.98
N ALA A 19 13.58 2.95 8.79
CA ALA A 19 13.69 3.51 7.44
C ALA A 19 15.02 3.07 6.79
N ALA A 20 14.94 2.19 5.79
CA ALA A 20 16.08 1.92 4.92
C ALA A 20 16.44 3.21 4.18
N ALA A 21 17.61 3.79 4.45
CA ALA A 21 18.05 5.07 3.92
C ALA A 21 18.18 5.12 2.36
N ASN A 22 17.95 3.98 1.70
CA ASN A 22 18.05 3.81 0.23
C ASN A 22 16.84 3.03 -0.33
N SER A 23 15.67 3.09 0.29
CA SER A 23 14.46 2.43 -0.20
C SER A 23 13.96 3.08 -1.49
N GLU A 24 13.62 2.28 -2.51
CA GLU A 24 12.99 2.75 -3.75
C GLU A 24 11.65 3.43 -3.46
N ILE A 25 10.91 2.92 -2.48
CA ILE A 25 9.65 3.52 -2.01
C ILE A 25 9.91 4.90 -1.43
N ALA A 26 10.92 5.07 -0.57
CA ALA A 26 11.26 6.38 -0.01
C ALA A 26 11.72 7.37 -1.10
N ALA A 27 12.39 6.88 -2.14
CA ALA A 27 12.79 7.70 -3.30
C ALA A 27 11.58 8.22 -4.09
N ALA A 28 10.50 7.44 -4.21
CA ALA A 28 9.27 7.86 -4.89
C ALA A 28 8.57 9.06 -4.21
N PHE A 29 8.80 9.27 -2.91
CA PHE A 29 8.30 10.45 -2.19
C PHE A 29 9.26 11.67 -2.22
N ALA A 30 10.49 11.49 -2.72
CA ALA A 30 11.50 12.56 -2.67
C ALA A 30 11.17 13.76 -3.57
N ASP A 31 10.52 13.51 -4.72
CA ASP A 31 10.18 14.54 -5.70
C ASP A 31 8.81 15.19 -5.47
N GLY A 32 8.02 14.68 -4.52
CA GLY A 32 6.72 15.21 -4.18
C GLY A 32 5.74 14.20 -3.62
N PRO A 33 4.45 14.58 -3.52
CA PRO A 33 3.42 13.67 -3.05
C PRO A 33 3.20 12.54 -4.07
N ALA A 34 3.19 11.29 -3.56
CA ALA A 34 3.10 10.10 -4.40
C ALA A 34 1.65 9.70 -4.69
N PHE A 35 1.36 9.28 -5.92
CA PHE A 35 0.14 8.58 -6.30
C PHE A 35 0.37 7.08 -6.31
N ILE A 36 -0.41 6.34 -5.50
CA ILE A 36 -0.30 4.89 -5.27
C ILE A 36 -1.61 4.21 -5.68
N PRO A 37 -1.78 3.77 -6.94
CA PRO A 37 -2.92 2.95 -7.34
C PRO A 37 -2.80 1.52 -6.82
N TYR A 38 -3.95 0.90 -6.52
CA TYR A 38 -4.09 -0.51 -6.15
C TYR A 38 -4.90 -1.27 -7.19
N LEU A 39 -4.47 -2.49 -7.55
CA LEU A 39 -5.28 -3.48 -8.27
C LEU A 39 -5.09 -4.88 -7.67
N ALA A 40 -6.16 -5.71 -7.74
CA ALA A 40 -6.06 -7.13 -7.46
C ALA A 40 -5.43 -7.85 -8.66
N VAL A 41 -4.29 -8.52 -8.45
CA VAL A 41 -3.57 -9.22 -9.52
C VAL A 41 -4.37 -10.45 -9.98
N GLY A 42 -4.53 -10.58 -11.30
CA GLY A 42 -5.29 -11.65 -11.92
C GLY A 42 -6.77 -11.30 -12.15
N ASP A 43 -7.22 -10.10 -11.85
CA ASP A 43 -8.57 -9.63 -12.10
C ASP A 43 -8.67 -8.88 -13.46
N PRO A 44 -9.48 -9.31 -14.41
CA PRO A 44 -10.24 -10.57 -14.50
C PRO A 44 -9.39 -11.74 -15.01
N SER A 45 -8.18 -11.52 -15.46
CA SER A 45 -7.23 -12.54 -15.93
C SER A 45 -5.79 -12.05 -15.77
N TYR A 46 -4.83 -12.95 -15.88
CA TYR A 46 -3.40 -12.64 -15.82
C TYR A 46 -3.00 -11.60 -16.87
N ASP A 47 -3.30 -11.85 -18.15
CA ASP A 47 -2.90 -10.97 -19.25
C ASP A 47 -3.58 -9.58 -19.17
N ALA A 48 -4.87 -9.55 -18.84
CA ALA A 48 -5.58 -8.28 -18.67
C ALA A 48 -5.02 -7.47 -17.49
N SER A 49 -4.80 -8.13 -16.35
CA SER A 49 -4.23 -7.49 -15.16
C SER A 49 -2.85 -6.89 -15.43
N LYS A 50 -2.02 -7.56 -16.24
CA LYS A 50 -0.71 -7.04 -16.66
C LYS A 50 -0.85 -5.74 -17.44
N GLU A 51 -1.71 -5.71 -18.47
CA GLU A 51 -1.95 -4.49 -19.25
C GLU A 51 -2.51 -3.35 -18.38
N TYR A 52 -3.34 -3.68 -17.39
CA TYR A 52 -3.92 -2.69 -16.46
C TYR A 52 -2.86 -2.07 -15.54
N VAL A 53 -1.96 -2.88 -14.98
CA VAL A 53 -0.86 -2.38 -14.15
C VAL A 53 0.08 -1.48 -14.96
N GLU A 54 0.43 -1.89 -16.19
CA GLU A 54 1.24 -1.08 -17.09
C GLU A 54 0.52 0.24 -17.50
N ALA A 55 -0.82 0.21 -17.66
CA ALA A 55 -1.61 1.42 -17.90
C ALA A 55 -1.60 2.39 -16.70
N LEU A 56 -1.65 1.88 -15.47
CA LEU A 56 -1.51 2.71 -14.27
C LEU A 56 -0.14 3.39 -14.19
N ALA A 57 0.93 2.67 -14.53
CA ALA A 57 2.27 3.25 -14.58
C ALA A 57 2.36 4.37 -15.64
N ARG A 58 1.84 4.15 -16.86
CA ARG A 58 1.76 5.18 -17.91
C ARG A 58 0.90 6.38 -17.49
N GLY A 59 -0.13 6.14 -16.67
CA GLY A 59 -1.00 7.18 -16.10
C GLY A 59 -0.35 7.98 -14.97
N GLY A 60 0.91 7.73 -14.62
CA GLY A 60 1.67 8.53 -13.66
C GLY A 60 1.62 8.01 -12.22
N ALA A 61 1.50 6.69 -12.03
CA ALA A 61 1.71 6.09 -10.73
C ALA A 61 3.18 6.25 -10.29
N ASP A 62 3.41 6.64 -9.04
CA ASP A 62 4.75 6.74 -8.43
C ASP A 62 5.14 5.44 -7.72
N ILE A 63 4.17 4.70 -7.20
CA ILE A 63 4.27 3.37 -6.60
C ILE A 63 3.03 2.60 -7.03
N ILE A 64 3.09 1.28 -7.22
CA ILE A 64 1.89 0.48 -7.50
C ILE A 64 1.72 -0.58 -6.41
N GLU A 65 0.52 -0.61 -5.80
CA GLU A 65 0.12 -1.61 -4.82
C GLU A 65 -0.59 -2.77 -5.52
N LEU A 66 0.02 -3.94 -5.47
CA LEU A 66 -0.44 -5.18 -6.08
C LEU A 66 -1.10 -6.07 -5.02
N GLY A 67 -2.41 -6.26 -5.11
CA GLY A 67 -3.14 -7.17 -4.24
C GLY A 67 -2.91 -8.62 -4.65
N LEU A 68 -2.17 -9.40 -3.84
CA LEU A 68 -2.12 -10.85 -3.98
C LEU A 68 -3.42 -11.44 -3.39
N PRO A 69 -4.27 -12.08 -4.21
CA PRO A 69 -5.57 -12.57 -3.78
C PRO A 69 -5.51 -13.58 -2.63
N PHE A 70 -6.41 -13.40 -1.67
CA PHE A 70 -6.59 -14.29 -0.52
C PHE A 70 -8.06 -14.67 -0.37
N SER A 71 -8.35 -15.92 -0.02
CA SER A 71 -9.72 -16.47 -0.02
C SER A 71 -10.63 -15.92 1.09
N GLU A 72 -10.07 -15.35 2.14
CA GLU A 72 -10.82 -14.86 3.31
C GLU A 72 -10.45 -13.40 3.64
N PRO A 73 -10.68 -12.43 2.71
CA PRO A 73 -10.33 -11.04 2.93
C PRO A 73 -11.25 -10.41 3.99
N ILE A 74 -10.67 -9.70 4.96
CA ILE A 74 -11.42 -9.06 6.06
C ILE A 74 -11.25 -7.53 6.10
N ALA A 75 -10.25 -7.00 5.40
CA ALA A 75 -9.91 -5.57 5.42
C ALA A 75 -10.58 -4.77 4.29
N GLU A 76 -10.95 -5.44 3.20
CA GLU A 76 -11.40 -4.82 1.96
C GLU A 76 -12.93 -4.63 1.90
N GLY A 77 -13.34 -3.63 1.12
CA GLY A 77 -14.74 -3.41 0.77
C GLY A 77 -15.25 -4.35 -0.33
N PRO A 78 -16.57 -4.34 -0.60
CA PRO A 78 -17.20 -5.28 -1.54
C PRO A 78 -16.61 -5.27 -2.95
N THR A 79 -16.22 -4.11 -3.46
CA THR A 79 -15.60 -3.95 -4.79
C THR A 79 -14.30 -4.76 -4.90
N ILE A 80 -13.40 -4.56 -3.93
CA ILE A 80 -12.11 -5.26 -3.91
C ILE A 80 -12.31 -6.75 -3.62
N GLN A 81 -13.23 -7.13 -2.73
CA GLN A 81 -13.57 -8.54 -2.47
C GLN A 81 -14.05 -9.25 -3.75
N SER A 82 -14.89 -8.59 -4.56
CA SER A 82 -15.34 -9.15 -5.84
C SER A 82 -14.20 -9.34 -6.83
N ALA A 83 -13.24 -8.41 -6.89
CA ALA A 83 -12.04 -8.53 -7.71
C ALA A 83 -11.16 -9.71 -7.26
N ILE A 84 -10.96 -9.87 -5.95
CA ILE A 84 -10.23 -11.00 -5.36
C ILE A 84 -10.88 -12.33 -5.76
N VAL A 85 -12.22 -12.42 -5.70
CA VAL A 85 -12.96 -13.63 -6.10
C VAL A 85 -12.70 -13.94 -7.58
N ARG A 86 -12.83 -12.94 -8.48
CA ARG A 86 -12.57 -13.15 -9.93
C ARG A 86 -11.14 -13.61 -10.19
N ALA A 87 -10.15 -13.01 -9.51
CA ALA A 87 -8.76 -13.40 -9.63
C ALA A 87 -8.48 -14.83 -9.16
N LEU A 88 -9.08 -15.27 -8.04
CA LEU A 88 -8.98 -16.64 -7.54
C LEU A 88 -9.68 -17.65 -8.47
N GLU A 89 -10.87 -17.31 -8.99
CA GLU A 89 -11.57 -18.12 -10.00
C GLU A 89 -10.77 -18.22 -11.29
N GLY A 90 -10.00 -17.17 -11.64
CA GLY A 90 -9.03 -17.13 -12.73
C GLY A 90 -7.77 -17.98 -12.49
N GLY A 91 -7.63 -18.55 -11.28
CA GLY A 91 -6.52 -19.46 -10.94
C GLY A 91 -5.28 -18.77 -10.39
N MET A 92 -5.36 -17.52 -9.95
CA MET A 92 -4.22 -16.81 -9.34
C MET A 92 -3.76 -17.53 -8.06
N THR A 93 -2.46 -17.77 -7.98
CA THR A 93 -1.75 -18.37 -6.84
C THR A 93 -0.57 -17.49 -6.44
N PRO A 94 0.06 -17.71 -5.27
CA PRO A 94 1.26 -16.96 -4.90
C PRO A 94 2.41 -17.11 -5.90
N ASP A 95 2.63 -18.31 -6.43
CA ASP A 95 3.70 -18.55 -7.41
C ASP A 95 3.42 -17.79 -8.72
N LEU A 96 2.18 -17.88 -9.21
CA LEU A 96 1.77 -17.16 -10.41
C LEU A 96 1.79 -15.64 -10.22
N PHE A 97 1.54 -15.16 -8.99
CA PHE A 97 1.70 -13.75 -8.65
C PHE A 97 3.16 -13.29 -8.78
N PHE A 98 4.12 -14.08 -8.30
CA PHE A 98 5.53 -13.73 -8.45
C PHE A 98 5.99 -13.77 -9.90
N GLU A 99 5.54 -14.76 -10.69
CA GLU A 99 5.76 -14.78 -12.14
C GLU A 99 5.17 -13.54 -12.83
N PHE A 100 3.97 -13.12 -12.39
CA PHE A 100 3.34 -11.90 -12.88
C PHE A 100 4.18 -10.65 -12.60
N VAL A 101 4.74 -10.51 -11.39
CA VAL A 101 5.60 -9.39 -11.03
C VAL A 101 6.85 -9.35 -11.90
N GLU A 102 7.49 -10.51 -12.14
CA GLU A 102 8.67 -10.64 -13.01
C GLU A 102 8.37 -10.29 -14.48
N ASP A 103 7.13 -10.53 -14.91
CA ASP A 103 6.68 -10.24 -16.28
C ASP A 103 6.29 -8.78 -16.52
N LEU A 104 6.15 -7.96 -15.46
CA LEU A 104 5.77 -6.55 -15.59
C LEU A 104 6.89 -5.71 -16.20
N ALA A 105 6.54 -4.81 -17.12
CA ALA A 105 7.44 -3.85 -17.72
C ALA A 105 7.18 -2.44 -17.17
N VAL A 106 7.44 -2.24 -15.86
CA VAL A 106 7.25 -0.96 -15.17
C VAL A 106 8.52 -0.56 -14.41
N ASP A 107 8.79 0.74 -14.33
CA ASP A 107 9.98 1.30 -13.67
C ASP A 107 9.66 1.95 -12.31
N VAL A 108 8.47 1.67 -11.75
CA VAL A 108 8.04 2.20 -10.45
C VAL A 108 8.08 1.11 -9.38
N PRO A 109 8.35 1.45 -8.09
CA PRO A 109 8.33 0.49 -7.00
C PRO A 109 7.01 -0.26 -6.90
N LEU A 110 7.07 -1.56 -6.67
CA LEU A 110 5.92 -2.43 -6.49
C LEU A 110 5.77 -2.84 -5.03
N VAL A 111 4.58 -2.69 -4.49
CA VAL A 111 4.24 -3.08 -3.11
C VAL A 111 3.22 -4.21 -3.16
N CYS A 112 3.48 -5.31 -2.46
CA CYS A 112 2.53 -6.43 -2.36
C CYS A 112 1.63 -6.25 -1.14
N MET A 113 0.31 -6.21 -1.36
CA MET A 113 -0.68 -6.28 -0.29
C MET A 113 -1.26 -7.68 -0.21
N THR A 114 -1.11 -8.32 0.97
CA THR A 114 -1.70 -9.64 1.23
C THR A 114 -1.81 -9.90 2.74
N TYR A 115 -2.36 -11.06 3.11
CA TYR A 115 -2.61 -11.47 4.49
C TYR A 115 -1.47 -12.29 5.08
N TYR A 116 -1.21 -12.09 6.39
CA TYR A 116 -0.07 -12.73 7.07
C TYR A 116 -0.10 -14.25 7.03
N ASN A 117 -1.30 -14.84 7.09
CA ASN A 117 -1.42 -16.29 7.01
C ASN A 117 -0.87 -16.88 5.68
N LEU A 118 -1.09 -16.15 4.56
CA LEU A 118 -0.55 -16.56 3.26
C LEU A 118 0.98 -16.43 3.24
N ILE A 119 1.53 -15.33 3.75
CA ILE A 119 2.97 -15.09 3.89
C ILE A 119 3.62 -16.21 4.73
N TYR A 120 3.01 -16.51 5.88
CA TYR A 120 3.54 -17.47 6.85
C TYR A 120 3.53 -18.92 6.35
N GLN A 121 2.55 -19.28 5.51
CA GLN A 121 2.37 -20.64 4.99
C GLN A 121 3.00 -20.84 3.60
N TYR A 122 3.54 -19.81 3.00
CA TYR A 122 4.16 -19.90 1.69
C TYR A 122 5.37 -20.82 1.73
N SER A 123 5.46 -21.70 0.72
CA SER A 123 6.61 -22.57 0.47
C SER A 123 6.82 -22.67 -1.03
N PRO A 124 7.99 -22.29 -1.54
CA PRO A 124 8.26 -22.30 -2.97
C PRO A 124 8.17 -23.71 -3.56
N PRO A 125 7.79 -23.85 -4.85
CA PRO A 125 7.57 -25.16 -5.51
C PRO A 125 8.80 -26.07 -5.52
N ASP A 126 10.00 -25.49 -5.60
CA ASP A 126 11.29 -26.20 -5.66
C ASP A 126 11.89 -26.55 -4.29
N SER A 127 11.24 -26.14 -3.19
CA SER A 127 11.60 -26.66 -1.87
C SER A 127 11.34 -28.18 -1.90
N ASP A 128 12.41 -28.95 -2.06
CA ASP A 128 12.46 -30.40 -2.30
C ASP A 128 11.27 -31.13 -1.67
N GLY A 129 10.49 -31.82 -2.48
CA GLY A 129 9.37 -32.63 -2.00
C GLY A 129 9.75 -33.63 -0.90
N GLU A 130 11.05 -33.79 -0.62
CA GLU A 130 11.63 -34.48 0.54
C GLU A 130 11.54 -33.65 1.82
N ALA A 131 11.75 -32.32 1.80
CA ALA A 131 11.61 -31.43 2.97
C ALA A 131 10.13 -31.36 3.40
N ARG A 132 9.22 -31.26 2.46
CA ARG A 132 7.77 -31.30 2.71
C ARG A 132 7.32 -32.65 3.25
N ARG A 133 7.77 -33.75 2.67
CA ARG A 133 7.46 -35.11 3.15
C ARG A 133 8.13 -35.45 4.49
N ALA A 134 9.34 -34.93 4.75
CA ALA A 134 10.03 -35.10 6.03
C ALA A 134 9.33 -34.30 7.14
N SER A 135 8.82 -33.13 6.86
CA SER A 135 8.01 -32.29 7.75
C SER A 135 6.65 -32.97 8.06
N GLU A 136 5.93 -33.44 7.04
CA GLU A 136 4.69 -34.21 7.20
C GLU A 136 4.90 -35.52 7.99
N ALA A 137 6.03 -36.18 7.78
CA ALA A 137 6.36 -37.44 8.46
C ALA A 137 6.86 -37.25 9.90
N SER A 138 7.46 -36.10 10.21
CA SER A 138 8.00 -35.83 11.55
C SER A 138 7.03 -35.10 12.47
N GLY A 139 5.87 -34.62 11.94
CA GLY A 139 4.96 -33.76 12.68
C GLY A 139 5.60 -32.41 13.08
N ALA A 140 6.80 -32.12 12.57
CA ALA A 140 7.42 -30.81 12.66
C ALA A 140 6.84 -29.99 11.52
N ALA A 141 6.27 -28.83 11.81
CA ALA A 141 5.96 -27.84 10.77
C ALA A 141 7.25 -27.64 9.95
N ALA A 142 7.17 -27.70 8.62
CA ALA A 142 8.22 -27.16 7.76
C ALA A 142 8.61 -25.79 8.33
N SER A 143 9.83 -25.32 8.14
CA SER A 143 10.27 -24.03 8.68
C SER A 143 9.27 -22.93 8.26
N SER A 144 8.13 -22.94 8.92
CA SER A 144 7.05 -22.01 8.66
C SER A 144 7.45 -20.65 9.23
N GLY A 145 7.50 -19.67 8.38
CA GLY A 145 7.88 -18.32 8.76
C GLY A 145 7.83 -17.42 7.54
N PRO A 146 7.87 -16.10 7.72
CA PRO A 146 7.71 -15.16 6.61
C PRO A 146 8.91 -15.13 5.65
N GLY A 147 10.06 -15.71 6.03
CA GLY A 147 11.32 -15.55 5.29
C GLY A 147 11.29 -16.03 3.84
N GLU A 148 10.69 -17.22 3.57
CA GLU A 148 10.62 -17.76 2.20
C GLU A 148 9.76 -16.89 1.27
N PHE A 149 8.63 -16.36 1.78
CA PHE A 149 7.80 -15.45 1.02
C PHE A 149 8.53 -14.12 0.73
N VAL A 150 9.17 -13.54 1.76
CA VAL A 150 9.88 -12.27 1.65
C VAL A 150 11.06 -12.38 0.70
N ALA A 151 11.84 -13.48 0.79
CA ALA A 151 12.93 -13.77 -0.15
C ALA A 151 12.42 -13.83 -1.60
N ARG A 152 11.35 -14.59 -1.84
CA ARG A 152 10.76 -14.75 -3.17
C ARG A 152 10.17 -13.43 -3.70
N ALA A 153 9.54 -12.63 -2.81
CA ALA A 153 9.03 -11.30 -3.15
C ALA A 153 10.16 -10.35 -3.58
N ALA A 154 11.28 -10.34 -2.85
CA ALA A 154 12.45 -9.55 -3.21
C ALA A 154 13.06 -9.99 -4.56
N GLU A 155 13.19 -11.30 -4.80
CA GLU A 155 13.68 -11.85 -6.06
C GLU A 155 12.79 -11.47 -7.25
N ALA A 156 11.46 -11.43 -7.05
CA ALA A 156 10.51 -11.03 -8.08
C ALA A 156 10.51 -9.52 -8.38
N GLY A 157 11.08 -8.68 -7.51
CA GLY A 157 11.13 -7.23 -7.69
C GLY A 157 10.10 -6.45 -6.86
N ILE A 158 9.52 -7.06 -5.80
CA ILE A 158 8.71 -6.34 -4.83
C ILE A 158 9.62 -5.49 -3.94
N SER A 159 9.25 -4.23 -3.73
CA SER A 159 9.98 -3.25 -2.91
C SER A 159 9.43 -3.15 -1.48
N GLY A 160 8.21 -3.61 -1.22
CA GLY A 160 7.61 -3.56 0.12
C GLY A 160 6.33 -4.37 0.28
N LEU A 161 5.90 -4.52 1.54
CA LEU A 161 4.72 -5.29 1.91
C LEU A 161 3.73 -4.45 2.71
N VAL A 162 2.43 -4.61 2.42
CA VAL A 162 1.29 -4.15 3.25
C VAL A 162 0.56 -5.38 3.78
N VAL A 163 0.49 -5.54 5.10
CA VAL A 163 -0.14 -6.73 5.74
C VAL A 163 -1.21 -6.25 6.73
N PRO A 164 -2.48 -6.16 6.28
CA PRO A 164 -3.54 -5.48 7.02
C PRO A 164 -3.99 -6.19 8.29
N ASP A 165 -3.76 -7.50 8.41
CA ASP A 165 -4.18 -8.35 9.53
C ASP A 165 -3.09 -8.58 10.57
N LEU A 166 -1.85 -8.09 10.34
CA LEU A 166 -0.73 -8.28 11.26
C LEU A 166 -0.62 -7.15 12.29
N PRO A 167 -0.85 -7.42 13.59
CA PRO A 167 -0.60 -6.43 14.63
C PRO A 167 0.90 -6.09 14.73
N ALA A 168 1.21 -4.82 15.03
CA ALA A 168 2.61 -4.39 15.14
C ALA A 168 3.39 -5.17 16.22
N GLU A 169 2.71 -5.59 17.28
CA GLU A 169 3.28 -6.36 18.39
C GLU A 169 3.71 -7.78 17.98
N GLU A 170 3.16 -8.30 16.86
CA GLU A 170 3.47 -9.62 16.31
C GLU A 170 4.32 -9.54 15.04
N ALA A 171 4.68 -8.33 14.60
CA ALA A 171 5.34 -8.10 13.32
C ALA A 171 6.86 -8.35 13.32
N ASP A 172 7.49 -8.54 14.48
CA ASP A 172 8.96 -8.68 14.58
C ASP A 172 9.56 -9.74 13.64
N PRO A 173 8.96 -10.94 13.45
CA PRO A 173 9.50 -11.93 12.51
C PRO A 173 9.43 -11.48 11.05
N LEU A 174 8.33 -10.83 10.64
CA LEU A 174 8.17 -10.30 9.30
C LEU A 174 9.10 -9.09 9.08
N ARG A 175 9.20 -8.20 10.07
CA ARG A 175 10.11 -7.06 10.02
C ARG A 175 11.56 -7.52 9.83
N ALA A 176 12.01 -8.51 10.59
CA ALA A 176 13.35 -9.05 10.46
C ALA A 176 13.62 -9.66 9.07
N ALA A 177 12.63 -10.37 8.51
CA ALA A 177 12.74 -10.89 7.14
C ALA A 177 12.78 -9.75 6.10
N CYS A 178 11.95 -8.72 6.24
CA CYS A 178 11.99 -7.55 5.37
C CYS A 178 13.35 -6.85 5.44
N ASP A 179 13.93 -6.69 6.63
CA ASP A 179 15.27 -6.11 6.82
C ASP A 179 16.37 -6.94 6.14
N GLU A 180 16.27 -8.26 6.22
CA GLU A 180 17.23 -9.18 5.62
C GLU A 180 17.26 -9.08 4.09
N TYR A 181 16.08 -8.96 3.47
CA TYR A 181 15.94 -8.95 2.01
C TYR A 181 15.74 -7.56 1.40
N GLY A 182 15.74 -6.50 2.22
CA GLY A 182 15.69 -5.12 1.77
C GLY A 182 14.30 -4.63 1.36
N LEU A 183 13.21 -5.25 1.86
CA LEU A 183 11.84 -4.82 1.62
C LEU A 183 11.38 -3.83 2.69
N ASP A 184 10.54 -2.89 2.30
CA ASP A 184 9.82 -2.04 3.25
C ASP A 184 8.60 -2.76 3.85
N LEU A 185 8.27 -2.43 5.11
CA LEU A 185 7.07 -2.91 5.79
C LEU A 185 6.15 -1.74 6.14
N VAL A 186 5.02 -1.66 5.46
CA VAL A 186 4.00 -0.62 5.59
C VAL A 186 2.94 -1.04 6.59
N PHE A 187 2.61 -0.15 7.53
CA PHE A 187 1.50 -0.36 8.46
C PHE A 187 0.30 0.53 8.16
N ILE A 188 -0.90 -0.03 8.36
CA ILE A 188 -2.17 0.70 8.21
C ILE A 188 -2.55 1.32 9.55
N VAL A 189 -2.56 2.65 9.61
CA VAL A 189 -2.97 3.43 10.76
C VAL A 189 -4.42 3.88 10.60
N ALA A 190 -5.30 3.33 11.44
CA ALA A 190 -6.70 3.73 11.49
C ALA A 190 -6.87 5.04 12.31
N PRO A 191 -7.97 5.79 12.11
CA PRO A 191 -8.25 7.00 12.90
C PRO A 191 -8.29 6.79 14.42
N THR A 192 -8.58 5.56 14.85
CA THR A 192 -8.60 5.14 16.27
C THR A 192 -7.28 4.62 16.80
N THR A 193 -6.24 4.55 15.97
CA THR A 193 -4.92 4.06 16.40
C THR A 193 -4.19 5.14 17.18
N GLU A 194 -3.94 4.91 18.47
CA GLU A 194 -3.37 5.88 19.41
C GLU A 194 -2.41 5.22 20.42
N GLY A 195 -1.67 6.06 21.17
CA GLY A 195 -0.84 5.64 22.30
C GLY A 195 0.22 4.61 21.95
N GLN A 196 0.38 3.58 22.79
CA GLN A 196 1.42 2.56 22.62
C GLN A 196 1.30 1.78 21.32
N ARG A 197 0.05 1.54 20.83
CA ARG A 197 -0.15 0.84 19.57
C ARG A 197 0.39 1.64 18.38
N LEU A 198 0.11 2.95 18.36
CA LEU A 198 0.66 3.83 17.31
C LEU A 198 2.19 3.87 17.41
N GLN A 199 2.74 4.04 18.61
CA GLN A 199 4.19 4.04 18.80
C GLN A 199 4.83 2.73 18.32
N SER A 200 4.25 1.56 18.65
CA SER A 200 4.74 0.25 18.21
C SER A 200 4.75 0.10 16.69
N MET A 201 3.72 0.64 16.00
CA MET A 201 3.68 0.68 14.53
C MET A 201 4.79 1.58 13.97
N MET A 202 4.94 2.79 14.53
CA MET A 202 5.90 3.78 14.04
C MET A 202 7.36 3.39 14.26
N GLU A 203 7.64 2.54 15.24
CA GLU A 203 8.99 1.96 15.49
C GLU A 203 9.35 0.87 14.45
N ARG A 204 8.36 0.30 13.75
CA ARG A 204 8.54 -0.82 12.82
C ARG A 204 8.27 -0.49 11.36
N VAL A 205 7.59 0.61 11.09
CA VAL A 205 7.25 1.03 9.74
C VAL A 205 8.48 1.46 8.96
N SER A 206 8.50 1.11 7.68
CA SER A 206 9.43 1.69 6.69
C SER A 206 8.70 1.99 5.38
N GLY A 207 9.35 2.69 4.46
CA GLY A 207 8.72 3.16 3.23
C GLY A 207 7.71 4.29 3.50
N TYR A 208 6.48 3.95 3.85
CA TYR A 208 5.43 4.92 4.20
C TYR A 208 4.44 4.38 5.23
N VAL A 209 3.65 5.27 5.82
CA VAL A 209 2.48 4.92 6.64
C VAL A 209 1.23 4.98 5.79
N TYR A 210 0.47 3.89 5.73
CA TYR A 210 -0.86 3.86 5.12
C TYR A 210 -1.87 4.48 6.10
N VAL A 211 -2.33 5.69 5.85
CA VAL A 211 -3.32 6.39 6.70
C VAL A 211 -4.73 6.10 6.20
N GLN A 212 -5.50 5.38 6.98
CA GLN A 212 -6.89 5.11 6.67
C GLN A 212 -7.74 6.36 6.92
N ALA A 213 -8.37 6.89 5.85
CA ALA A 213 -9.14 8.13 5.92
C ALA A 213 -10.44 8.02 6.77
N ARG A 214 -11.00 6.79 6.96
CA ARG A 214 -12.24 6.56 7.72
C ARG A 214 -12.31 5.16 8.30
N LEU A 215 -13.16 4.99 9.33
CA LEU A 215 -13.54 3.68 9.85
C LEU A 215 -14.64 3.06 9.00
N GLY A 216 -14.38 1.88 8.44
CA GLY A 216 -15.34 1.11 7.66
C GLY A 216 -15.58 1.63 6.24
N THR A 217 -16.38 0.87 5.48
CA THR A 217 -16.67 1.12 4.06
C THR A 217 -17.85 2.06 3.82
N THR A 218 -18.56 2.50 4.87
CA THR A 218 -19.76 3.33 4.80
C THR A 218 -19.74 4.46 5.83
N GLY A 219 -19.82 5.73 5.39
CA GLY A 219 -19.90 6.92 6.27
C GLY A 219 -20.19 8.20 5.49
N ALA A 220 -20.68 9.24 6.19
CA ALA A 220 -21.01 10.53 5.59
C ALA A 220 -19.74 11.27 5.13
N LYS A 221 -19.81 11.90 3.95
CA LYS A 221 -18.67 12.57 3.28
C LYS A 221 -18.04 13.74 4.05
N SER A 222 -18.76 14.37 4.99
CA SER A 222 -18.30 15.54 5.75
C SER A 222 -17.37 15.20 6.93
N ASP A 223 -17.48 13.98 7.50
CA ASP A 223 -16.68 13.59 8.65
C ASP A 223 -15.28 13.06 8.27
N VAL A 224 -15.05 12.80 6.96
CA VAL A 224 -13.81 12.19 6.46
C VAL A 224 -12.65 13.18 6.53
N SER A 225 -12.83 14.46 6.20
CA SER A 225 -11.76 15.46 6.22
C SER A 225 -11.20 15.68 7.63
N ASP A 226 -12.09 15.89 8.60
CA ASP A 226 -11.69 16.17 9.99
C ASP A 226 -10.94 15.00 10.65
N GLN A 227 -11.31 13.76 10.32
CA GLN A 227 -10.62 12.57 10.85
C GLN A 227 -9.25 12.37 10.19
N THR A 228 -9.16 12.61 8.89
CA THR A 228 -7.91 12.55 8.14
C THR A 228 -6.93 13.60 8.65
N ASP A 229 -7.36 14.85 8.80
CA ASP A 229 -6.54 15.95 9.28
C ASP A 229 -6.00 15.67 10.69
N ARG A 230 -6.83 15.15 11.60
CA ARG A 230 -6.40 14.72 12.94
C ARG A 230 -5.39 13.57 12.90
N SER A 231 -5.55 12.62 11.98
CA SER A 231 -4.61 11.50 11.82
C SER A 231 -3.27 12.00 11.29
N LEU A 232 -3.26 12.86 10.28
CA LEU A 232 -2.06 13.47 9.73
C LEU A 232 -1.34 14.34 10.78
N GLN A 233 -2.09 15.18 11.52
CA GLN A 233 -1.53 15.98 12.61
C GLN A 233 -0.89 15.12 13.69
N ARG A 234 -1.51 13.99 14.07
CA ARG A 234 -0.97 13.05 15.05
C ARG A 234 0.32 12.41 14.57
N LEU A 235 0.42 12.12 13.26
CA LEU A 235 1.58 11.50 12.64
C LEU A 235 2.70 12.48 12.29
N SER A 236 2.49 13.80 12.43
CA SER A 236 3.47 14.82 12.04
C SER A 236 4.77 14.80 12.86
N GLU A 237 4.78 14.14 14.03
CA GLU A 237 5.97 13.99 14.87
C GLU A 237 6.96 12.92 14.33
N TRP A 238 6.56 12.07 13.38
CA TRP A 238 7.42 11.06 12.78
C TRP A 238 7.85 11.45 11.37
N ASP A 239 9.13 11.25 11.09
CA ASP A 239 9.76 11.50 9.78
C ASP A 239 9.62 10.24 8.90
N VAL A 240 8.40 9.99 8.44
CA VAL A 240 8.05 8.92 7.49
C VAL A 240 6.90 9.43 6.62
N PRO A 241 6.88 9.19 5.29
CA PRO A 241 5.79 9.61 4.42
C PRO A 241 4.43 9.05 4.85
N LYS A 242 3.36 9.85 4.72
CA LYS A 242 1.98 9.50 5.07
C LYS A 242 1.16 9.47 3.79
N ALA A 243 0.79 8.27 3.32
CA ALA A 243 -0.10 8.11 2.18
C ALA A 243 -1.53 7.81 2.66
N VAL A 244 -2.49 8.61 2.22
CA VAL A 244 -3.89 8.50 2.66
C VAL A 244 -4.68 7.65 1.68
N GLY A 245 -5.34 6.61 2.19
CA GLY A 245 -6.21 5.72 1.43
C GLY A 245 -7.65 5.68 1.93
N PHE A 246 -8.53 5.05 1.15
CA PHE A 246 -9.97 4.89 1.32
C PHE A 246 -10.86 6.06 0.86
N GLY A 247 -11.65 5.76 -0.17
CA GLY A 247 -12.74 6.62 -0.65
C GLY A 247 -12.32 7.78 -1.54
N ILE A 248 -11.09 7.77 -2.02
CA ILE A 248 -10.58 8.73 -3.02
C ILE A 248 -11.00 8.22 -4.41
N SER A 249 -11.63 9.08 -5.20
CA SER A 249 -12.15 8.72 -6.52
C SER A 249 -12.03 9.82 -7.57
N SER A 250 -11.46 10.99 -7.21
CA SER A 250 -11.26 12.11 -8.15
C SER A 250 -9.99 12.90 -7.85
N GLY A 251 -9.45 13.57 -8.89
CA GLY A 251 -8.31 14.45 -8.76
C GLY A 251 -8.51 15.61 -7.78
N GLU A 252 -9.76 16.14 -7.67
CA GLU A 252 -10.07 17.18 -6.69
C GLU A 252 -9.98 16.66 -5.23
N GLN A 253 -10.34 15.39 -5.00
CA GLN A 253 -10.17 14.78 -3.69
C GLN A 253 -8.70 14.55 -3.38
N ALA A 254 -7.93 14.08 -4.36
CA ALA A 254 -6.48 13.89 -4.27
C ALA A 254 -5.79 15.21 -3.87
N GLU A 255 -6.07 16.29 -4.61
CA GLU A 255 -5.55 17.64 -4.37
C GLU A 255 -5.83 18.11 -2.94
N ARG A 256 -7.07 17.98 -2.46
CA ARG A 256 -7.46 18.40 -1.10
C ARG A 256 -6.75 17.61 0.00
N ILE A 257 -6.59 16.29 -0.18
CA ILE A 257 -5.93 15.43 0.80
C ILE A 257 -4.44 15.76 0.91
N VAL A 258 -3.78 15.99 -0.22
CA VAL A 258 -2.37 16.41 -0.22
C VAL A 258 -2.23 17.81 0.36
N ALA A 259 -3.12 18.76 0.03
CA ALA A 259 -3.14 20.10 0.62
C ALA A 259 -3.37 20.09 2.14
N SER A 260 -4.00 19.04 2.69
CA SER A 260 -4.13 18.82 4.15
C SER A 260 -2.86 18.26 4.81
N GLY A 261 -1.77 18.03 4.06
CA GLY A 261 -0.49 17.57 4.59
C GLY A 261 -0.21 16.08 4.44
N ALA A 262 -0.93 15.38 3.54
CA ALA A 262 -0.55 14.04 3.14
C ALA A 262 0.63 14.07 2.17
N ASP A 263 1.56 13.12 2.31
CA ASP A 263 2.70 12.94 1.42
C ASP A 263 2.33 12.08 0.19
N GLY A 264 1.11 11.53 0.15
CA GLY A 264 0.60 10.76 -0.99
C GLY A 264 -0.83 10.30 -0.80
N ILE A 265 -1.37 9.68 -1.86
CA ILE A 265 -2.70 9.08 -1.87
C ILE A 265 -2.65 7.63 -2.34
N ILE A 266 -3.54 6.79 -1.77
CA ILE A 266 -3.72 5.40 -2.20
C ILE A 266 -5.15 5.25 -2.72
N VAL A 267 -5.28 4.75 -3.97
CA VAL A 267 -6.57 4.62 -4.64
C VAL A 267 -6.77 3.19 -5.12
N GLY A 268 -7.74 2.50 -4.53
CA GLY A 268 -8.11 1.13 -4.90
C GLY A 268 -9.48 1.07 -5.57
N SER A 269 -10.56 1.18 -4.80
CA SER A 269 -11.92 0.87 -5.26
C SER A 269 -12.32 1.59 -6.55
N ALA A 270 -11.94 2.86 -6.73
CA ALA A 270 -12.29 3.61 -7.93
C ALA A 270 -11.64 3.06 -9.22
N LEU A 271 -10.47 2.42 -9.11
CA LEU A 271 -9.79 1.77 -10.23
C LEU A 271 -10.32 0.34 -10.45
N VAL A 272 -10.55 -0.38 -9.35
CA VAL A 272 -11.15 -1.73 -9.41
C VAL A 272 -12.59 -1.69 -9.94
N ASP A 273 -13.37 -0.62 -9.66
CA ASP A 273 -14.70 -0.41 -10.25
C ASP A 273 -14.61 -0.29 -11.79
N ILE A 274 -13.58 0.36 -12.35
CA ILE A 274 -13.36 0.44 -13.81
C ILE A 274 -13.13 -0.97 -14.41
N VAL A 275 -12.36 -1.81 -13.71
CA VAL A 275 -12.16 -3.21 -14.13
C VAL A 275 -13.48 -3.99 -14.09
N ALA A 276 -14.24 -3.84 -13.00
CA ALA A 276 -15.55 -4.49 -12.86
C ALA A 276 -16.53 -4.04 -13.96
N ASP A 277 -16.59 -2.71 -14.23
CA ASP A 277 -17.40 -2.17 -15.32
C ASP A 277 -16.97 -2.75 -16.67
N GLY A 278 -15.67 -2.96 -16.89
CA GLY A 278 -15.13 -3.59 -18.09
C GLY A 278 -15.63 -5.03 -18.26
N VAL A 279 -15.63 -5.79 -17.17
CA VAL A 279 -16.17 -7.16 -17.16
C VAL A 279 -17.68 -7.16 -17.41
N ASP A 280 -18.43 -6.31 -16.72
CA ASP A 280 -19.90 -6.27 -16.78
C ASP A 280 -20.43 -5.77 -18.14
N ASN A 281 -19.65 -4.95 -18.86
CA ASN A 281 -20.03 -4.38 -20.15
C ASN A 281 -19.29 -5.00 -21.34
N ASP A 282 -18.56 -6.10 -21.14
CA ASP A 282 -17.80 -6.80 -22.19
C ASP A 282 -16.80 -5.87 -22.92
N TRP A 283 -16.14 -4.93 -22.21
CA TRP A 283 -15.11 -4.08 -22.82
C TRP A 283 -13.87 -4.93 -23.13
N SER A 284 -13.17 -4.53 -24.20
CA SER A 284 -11.86 -5.13 -24.47
C SER A 284 -10.84 -4.75 -23.39
N THR A 285 -9.81 -5.58 -23.20
CA THR A 285 -8.69 -5.28 -22.30
C THR A 285 -8.08 -3.90 -22.59
N ALA A 286 -7.87 -3.59 -23.87
CA ALA A 286 -7.33 -2.29 -24.29
C ALA A 286 -8.26 -1.11 -23.93
N GLU A 287 -9.57 -1.25 -24.06
CA GLU A 287 -10.52 -0.21 -23.68
C GLU A 287 -10.53 0.03 -22.16
N THR A 288 -10.49 -1.03 -21.37
CA THR A 288 -10.41 -0.95 -19.92
C THR A 288 -9.08 -0.32 -19.49
N ALA A 289 -7.97 -0.71 -20.12
CA ALA A 289 -6.63 -0.13 -19.87
C ALA A 289 -6.58 1.37 -20.18
N GLU A 290 -7.18 1.82 -21.30
CA GLU A 290 -7.27 3.26 -21.64
C GLU A 290 -8.03 4.06 -20.55
N LYS A 291 -9.13 3.51 -20.03
CA LYS A 291 -9.91 4.15 -18.96
C LYS A 291 -9.12 4.19 -17.65
N LEU A 292 -8.39 3.14 -17.32
CA LEU A 292 -7.50 3.09 -16.15
C LEU A 292 -6.37 4.11 -16.27
N GLU A 293 -5.70 4.19 -17.41
CA GLU A 293 -4.64 5.16 -17.68
C GLU A 293 -5.16 6.61 -17.56
N SER A 294 -6.31 6.90 -18.16
CA SER A 294 -6.96 8.22 -18.06
C SER A 294 -7.33 8.57 -16.61
N LYS A 295 -7.84 7.61 -15.85
CA LYS A 295 -8.20 7.81 -14.44
C LYS A 295 -6.96 7.98 -13.56
N ALA A 296 -5.92 7.22 -13.81
CA ALA A 296 -4.64 7.37 -13.14
C ALA A 296 -4.04 8.75 -13.39
N ALA A 297 -4.06 9.24 -14.63
CA ALA A 297 -3.57 10.58 -14.97
C ALA A 297 -4.36 11.69 -14.24
N GLU A 298 -5.70 11.61 -14.18
CA GLU A 298 -6.53 12.53 -13.41
C GLU A 298 -6.12 12.59 -11.93
N LEU A 299 -5.87 11.42 -11.33
CA LEU A 299 -5.50 11.29 -9.91
C LEU A 299 -4.07 11.78 -9.65
N ALA A 300 -3.11 11.43 -10.51
CA ALA A 300 -1.72 11.88 -10.44
C ALA A 300 -1.62 13.40 -10.56
N GLU A 301 -2.33 14.01 -11.54
CA GLU A 301 -2.39 15.46 -11.67
C GLU A 301 -3.01 16.15 -10.44
N GLY A 302 -4.08 15.56 -9.87
CA GLY A 302 -4.68 16.04 -8.63
C GLY A 302 -3.71 16.00 -7.45
N THR A 303 -2.97 14.90 -7.32
CA THR A 303 -1.94 14.70 -6.30
C THR A 303 -0.84 15.77 -6.41
N ALA A 304 -0.34 15.99 -7.64
CA ALA A 304 0.69 16.99 -7.89
C ALA A 304 0.23 18.44 -7.60
N ARG A 305 -1.04 18.78 -7.90
CA ARG A 305 -1.59 20.11 -7.61
C ARG A 305 -1.71 20.39 -6.11
N GLY A 306 -1.97 19.39 -5.28
CA GLY A 306 -2.06 19.54 -3.83
C GLY A 306 -0.75 20.01 -3.17
N ARG A 307 0.40 19.82 -3.83
CA ARG A 307 1.71 20.31 -3.39
C ARG A 307 1.90 21.82 -3.55
N GLN A 308 1.11 22.48 -4.39
CA GLN A 308 1.29 23.94 -4.61
C GLN A 308 1.00 24.65 -3.28
N GLU A 309 2.04 25.29 -2.73
CA GLU A 309 1.92 26.16 -1.55
C GLU A 309 0.74 27.12 -1.74
N PRO A 310 -0.06 27.36 -0.70
CA PRO A 310 -1.00 28.48 -0.74
C PRO A 310 -0.19 29.72 -1.09
N ALA A 311 -0.55 30.39 -2.18
CA ALA A 311 0.09 31.62 -2.60
C ALA A 311 0.24 32.50 -1.36
N ALA A 312 1.47 32.89 -1.05
CA ALA A 312 1.81 33.72 0.10
C ALA A 312 0.81 34.87 0.15
N GLY A 313 -0.11 34.80 1.11
CA GLY A 313 -1.14 35.82 1.28
C GLY A 313 -0.47 37.17 1.37
N GLU A 314 -0.88 38.08 0.50
CA GLU A 314 -0.57 39.46 0.58
C GLU A 314 -0.82 39.93 2.02
N ALA A 315 0.28 40.15 2.75
CA ALA A 315 0.23 40.82 4.03
C ALA A 315 -0.02 42.30 3.71
N GLU A 316 -1.26 42.75 3.89
CA GLU A 316 -1.61 44.18 4.09
C GLU A 316 -1.43 44.56 5.56
#